data_85210aafd5b2d58adb192259cc60d86d
#
_entry.id   85210aafd5b2d58adb192259cc60d86d
#
_cell.length_a   1.000
_cell.length_b   1.000
_cell.length_c   1.000
_cell.angle_alpha   90.00
_cell.angle_beta   90.00
_cell.angle_gamma   90.00
#
_symmetry.space_group_name_H-M   'P 1'
#
loop_
_entity.id
_entity.type
_entity.pdbx_description
1 polymer ?
#
loop_
_entity_poly.entity_id
_entity_poly.type
_entity_poly.pdbx_seq_one_letter_code
_entity_poly.pdbx_strand_id
1 'polypeptide(L)'
;MKRIRVVQWGLGAMGSGMVRLMLEKEGLQVVGAIDSRKEYVGKDLGDVVEAGKKLNLKVVDNPKAILKKSDVDMVMMATNSFTREVFDDLHQVVEHGIDCLTIAEEMAFPDAGEYDLSQSLDVLAKQKKCRVLGTGINPGFVLDALIIMMSGVCHNVTKIEASRINDLSPFGPTVMRTQGVGTTPEEFKQGLAQGTIVGHIRSEERRVGKSVRTCVD
;
A
#
# COMPACT_ATOMS: atom_id res chain seq x y z
N MET A 1 -18.96 0.06 20.91
CA MET A 1 -18.00 -0.86 20.27
C MET A 1 -16.58 -0.47 20.68
N LYS A 2 -15.68 -1.44 20.92
CA LYS A 2 -14.27 -1.17 21.13
C LYS A 2 -13.67 -0.67 19.79
N ARG A 3 -13.00 0.51 19.80
CA ARG A 3 -12.33 1.04 18.62
C ARG A 3 -11.05 0.27 18.33
N ILE A 4 -10.72 0.06 17.07
CA ILE A 4 -9.43 -0.51 16.63
C ILE A 4 -8.38 0.60 16.70
N ARG A 5 -7.33 0.38 17.48
CA ARG A 5 -6.23 1.33 17.66
C ARG A 5 -5.22 1.14 16.53
N VAL A 6 -5.07 2.19 15.73
CA VAL A 6 -4.29 2.14 14.48
C VAL A 6 -3.08 3.06 14.56
N VAL A 7 -1.91 2.56 14.17
CA VAL A 7 -0.73 3.35 13.87
C VAL A 7 -0.62 3.48 12.36
N GLN A 8 -0.47 4.70 11.84
CA GLN A 8 -0.14 4.94 10.44
C GLN A 8 1.37 4.94 10.26
N TRP A 9 1.87 4.13 9.34
CA TRP A 9 3.28 4.13 8.94
C TRP A 9 3.42 4.61 7.49
N GLY A 10 4.14 5.72 7.33
CA GLY A 10 4.22 6.49 6.08
C GLY A 10 3.13 7.55 5.98
N LEU A 11 3.54 8.81 5.86
CA LEU A 11 2.67 9.99 5.81
C LEU A 11 2.79 10.72 4.45
N GLY A 12 3.10 9.99 3.37
CA GLY A 12 3.00 10.50 2.01
C GLY A 12 1.57 10.90 1.65
N ALA A 13 1.32 11.25 0.40
CA ALA A 13 0.00 11.64 -0.06
C ALA A 13 -1.07 10.61 0.33
N MET A 14 -0.79 9.32 0.09
CA MET A 14 -1.72 8.23 0.42
C MET A 14 -1.89 8.05 1.93
N GLY A 15 -0.79 7.94 2.70
CA GLY A 15 -0.85 7.75 4.15
C GLY A 15 -1.53 8.90 4.87
N SER A 16 -1.29 10.15 4.47
CA SER A 16 -2.00 11.32 5.01
C SER A 16 -3.49 11.27 4.70
N GLY A 17 -3.86 10.87 3.48
CA GLY A 17 -5.26 10.63 3.11
C GLY A 17 -5.93 9.55 3.95
N MET A 18 -5.22 8.46 4.21
CA MET A 18 -5.70 7.36 5.07
C MET A 18 -5.93 7.83 6.51
N VAL A 19 -5.02 8.65 7.07
CA VAL A 19 -5.23 9.22 8.41
C VAL A 19 -6.48 10.08 8.43
N ARG A 20 -6.66 11.01 7.47
CA ARG A 20 -7.88 11.84 7.41
C ARG A 20 -9.14 10.99 7.37
N LEU A 21 -9.16 9.96 6.52
CA LEU A 21 -10.30 9.03 6.43
C LEU A 21 -10.54 8.28 7.75
N MET A 22 -9.48 7.80 8.42
CA MET A 22 -9.62 7.11 9.70
C MET A 22 -10.21 8.01 10.78
N LEU A 23 -9.90 9.32 10.78
CA LEU A 23 -10.45 10.27 11.75
C LEU A 23 -11.97 10.48 11.61
N GLU A 24 -12.54 10.14 10.44
CA GLU A 24 -13.98 10.21 10.17
C GLU A 24 -14.72 8.91 10.52
N LYS A 25 -14.00 7.81 10.78
CA LYS A 25 -14.59 6.49 11.05
C LYS A 25 -14.73 6.23 12.55
N GLU A 26 -15.96 6.01 13.00
CA GLU A 26 -16.25 5.76 14.43
C GLU A 26 -15.56 4.52 15.00
N GLY A 27 -15.35 3.49 14.18
CA GLY A 27 -14.73 2.21 14.59
C GLY A 27 -13.21 2.25 14.71
N LEU A 28 -12.54 3.35 14.31
CA LEU A 28 -11.09 3.47 14.28
C LEU A 28 -10.62 4.55 15.26
N GLN A 29 -9.43 4.34 15.80
CA GLN A 29 -8.72 5.33 16.61
C GLN A 29 -7.27 5.38 16.18
N VAL A 30 -6.84 6.49 15.59
CA VAL A 30 -5.42 6.72 15.33
C VAL A 30 -4.73 6.98 16.66
N VAL A 31 -3.70 6.18 16.96
CA VAL A 31 -2.97 6.25 18.24
C VAL A 31 -1.50 6.62 18.05
N GLY A 32 -1.02 6.73 16.82
CA GLY A 32 0.35 7.16 16.51
C GLY A 32 0.63 7.18 15.03
N ALA A 33 1.78 7.72 14.67
CA ALA A 33 2.27 7.71 13.29
C ALA A 33 3.79 7.60 13.23
N ILE A 34 4.28 6.89 12.20
CA ILE A 34 5.69 6.67 11.91
C ILE A 34 5.99 7.27 10.53
N ASP A 35 7.05 8.07 10.44
CA ASP A 35 7.60 8.55 9.18
C ASP A 35 9.07 8.94 9.37
N SER A 36 9.91 8.67 8.37
CA SER A 36 11.35 8.95 8.43
C SER A 36 11.73 10.37 8.02
N ARG A 37 10.79 11.16 7.48
CA ARG A 37 11.06 12.52 7.00
C ARG A 37 11.27 13.47 8.18
N LYS A 38 12.46 14.06 8.22
CA LYS A 38 12.89 14.96 9.30
C LYS A 38 11.93 16.15 9.52
N GLU A 39 11.29 16.60 8.44
CA GLU A 39 10.32 17.69 8.51
C GLU A 39 9.00 17.30 9.21
N TYR A 40 8.73 16.00 9.41
CA TYR A 40 7.53 15.50 10.09
C TYR A 40 7.80 15.04 11.51
N VAL A 41 8.97 14.46 11.76
CA VAL A 41 9.34 13.91 13.07
C VAL A 41 9.23 14.96 14.17
N GLY A 42 8.55 14.60 15.25
CA GLY A 42 8.31 15.46 16.40
C GLY A 42 7.13 16.44 16.28
N LYS A 43 6.61 16.64 15.04
CA LYS A 43 5.42 17.47 14.81
C LYS A 43 4.14 16.73 15.21
N ASP A 44 3.09 17.51 15.49
CA ASP A 44 1.75 16.94 15.69
C ASP A 44 1.22 16.33 14.38
N LEU A 45 0.68 15.13 14.49
CA LEU A 45 0.13 14.42 13.33
C LEU A 45 -0.99 15.21 12.64
N GLY A 46 -1.82 15.92 13.40
CA GLY A 46 -2.89 16.74 12.85
C GLY A 46 -2.38 17.86 11.93
N ASP A 47 -1.23 18.46 12.29
CA ASP A 47 -0.59 19.47 11.43
C ASP A 47 -0.01 18.82 10.15
N VAL A 48 0.67 17.68 10.31
CA VAL A 48 1.32 16.98 9.19
C VAL A 48 0.32 16.53 8.14
N VAL A 49 -0.85 16.04 8.58
CA VAL A 49 -1.89 15.55 7.66
C VAL A 49 -2.96 16.58 7.31
N GLU A 50 -2.79 17.81 7.77
CA GLU A 50 -3.75 18.91 7.54
C GLU A 50 -5.18 18.56 7.99
N ALA A 51 -5.28 17.99 9.21
CA ALA A 51 -6.56 17.54 9.76
C ALA A 51 -7.46 18.69 10.26
N GLY A 52 -7.01 19.94 10.16
CA GLY A 52 -7.73 21.11 10.69
C GLY A 52 -7.79 21.22 12.21
N LYS A 53 -7.15 20.29 12.93
CA LYS A 53 -7.08 20.24 14.39
C LYS A 53 -5.83 19.53 14.89
N LYS A 54 -5.37 19.87 16.10
CA LYS A 54 -4.34 19.10 16.80
C LYS A 54 -4.88 17.73 17.22
N LEU A 55 -4.06 16.70 17.03
CA LEU A 55 -4.37 15.35 17.49
C LEU A 55 -3.64 14.99 18.78
N ASN A 56 -2.65 15.79 19.18
CA ASN A 56 -1.75 15.56 20.32
C ASN A 56 -0.98 14.23 20.19
N LEU A 57 -0.73 13.81 18.95
CA LEU A 57 0.06 12.64 18.58
C LEU A 57 1.29 13.13 17.81
N LYS A 58 2.47 12.88 18.36
CA LYS A 58 3.73 13.21 17.67
C LYS A 58 4.10 12.13 16.65
N VAL A 59 4.53 12.56 15.48
CA VAL A 59 5.15 11.67 14.48
C VAL A 59 6.52 11.23 15.00
N VAL A 60 6.81 9.94 14.92
CA VAL A 60 8.09 9.34 15.32
C VAL A 60 8.78 8.70 14.13
N ASP A 61 10.11 8.60 14.17
CA ASP A 61 10.93 7.88 13.20
C ASP A 61 11.34 6.47 13.66
N ASN A 62 11.24 6.21 14.96
CA ASN A 62 11.57 4.92 15.55
C ASN A 62 10.30 4.09 15.83
N PRO A 63 10.04 3.03 15.05
CA PRO A 63 8.87 2.17 15.24
C PRO A 63 8.77 1.57 16.65
N LYS A 64 9.91 1.20 17.25
CA LYS A 64 9.96 0.58 18.59
C LYS A 64 9.41 1.48 19.69
N ALA A 65 9.34 2.79 19.44
CA ALA A 65 8.80 3.74 20.41
C ALA A 65 7.28 3.56 20.63
N ILE A 66 6.57 3.10 19.59
CA ILE A 66 5.11 3.05 19.60
C ILE A 66 4.52 1.67 19.29
N LEU A 67 5.26 0.75 18.68
CA LEU A 67 4.77 -0.59 18.36
C LEU A 67 4.74 -1.47 19.63
N LYS A 68 3.64 -1.36 20.38
CA LYS A 68 3.38 -2.20 21.55
C LYS A 68 2.02 -2.87 21.40
N LYS A 69 1.98 -4.22 21.48
CA LYS A 69 0.73 -4.99 21.33
C LYS A 69 -0.37 -4.58 22.31
N SER A 70 0.01 -4.10 23.49
CA SER A 70 -0.96 -3.57 24.48
C SER A 70 -1.69 -2.33 24.01
N ASP A 71 -1.07 -1.53 23.14
CA ASP A 71 -1.51 -0.17 22.79
C ASP A 71 -1.93 -0.04 21.33
N VAL A 72 -1.54 -0.99 20.47
CA VAL A 72 -1.78 -0.98 19.02
C VAL A 72 -2.44 -2.28 18.60
N ASP A 73 -3.56 -2.18 17.92
CA ASP A 73 -4.26 -3.34 17.37
C ASP A 73 -3.81 -3.61 15.92
N MET A 74 -3.52 -2.55 15.15
CA MET A 74 -3.18 -2.63 13.72
C MET A 74 -2.21 -1.53 13.30
N VAL A 75 -1.33 -1.85 12.36
CA VAL A 75 -0.55 -0.87 11.59
C VAL A 75 -1.13 -0.78 10.17
N MET A 76 -1.37 0.45 9.71
CA MET A 76 -1.63 0.74 8.30
C MET A 76 -0.35 1.31 7.68
N MET A 77 0.21 0.58 6.71
CA MET A 77 1.49 0.91 6.09
C MET A 77 1.31 1.45 4.68
N ALA A 78 1.90 2.62 4.42
CA ALA A 78 1.84 3.32 3.14
C ALA A 78 3.21 3.96 2.83
N THR A 79 4.26 3.13 2.77
CA THR A 79 5.65 3.57 2.54
C THR A 79 6.08 3.40 1.10
N ASN A 80 6.24 2.17 0.64
CA ASN A 80 6.76 1.81 -0.68
C ASN A 80 5.82 0.83 -1.39
N SER A 81 6.10 0.52 -2.67
CA SER A 81 5.26 -0.35 -3.51
C SER A 81 5.76 -1.78 -3.60
N PHE A 82 7.06 -2.03 -3.38
CA PHE A 82 7.69 -3.33 -3.60
C PHE A 82 7.83 -4.11 -2.28
N THR A 83 7.57 -5.42 -2.33
CA THR A 83 7.66 -6.32 -1.17
C THR A 83 9.02 -6.23 -0.50
N ARG A 84 10.10 -6.25 -1.28
CA ARG A 84 11.47 -6.21 -0.77
C ARG A 84 11.78 -4.92 0.00
N GLU A 85 11.18 -3.82 -0.40
CA GLU A 85 11.38 -2.51 0.24
C GLU A 85 10.59 -2.35 1.54
N VAL A 86 9.44 -3.01 1.66
CA VAL A 86 8.58 -2.94 2.85
C VAL A 86 8.80 -4.11 3.80
N PHE A 87 9.60 -5.10 3.41
CA PHE A 87 9.73 -6.36 4.14
C PHE A 87 10.22 -6.16 5.57
N ASP A 88 11.29 -5.39 5.76
CA ASP A 88 11.86 -5.16 7.08
C ASP A 88 10.90 -4.43 8.01
N ASP A 89 10.13 -3.49 7.47
CA ASP A 89 9.11 -2.75 8.21
C ASP A 89 7.94 -3.68 8.60
N LEU A 90 7.46 -4.51 7.65
CA LEU A 90 6.43 -5.53 7.91
C LEU A 90 6.90 -6.53 8.95
N HIS A 91 8.14 -7.00 8.83
CA HIS A 91 8.75 -7.93 9.77
C HIS A 91 8.75 -7.36 11.20
N GLN A 92 9.13 -6.09 11.36
CA GLN A 92 9.10 -5.42 12.66
C GLN A 92 7.68 -5.38 13.26
N VAL A 93 6.65 -5.07 12.46
CA VAL A 93 5.26 -5.05 12.94
C VAL A 93 4.83 -6.44 13.40
N VAL A 94 5.13 -7.46 12.58
CA VAL A 94 4.78 -8.85 12.84
C VAL A 94 5.51 -9.40 14.07
N GLU A 95 6.78 -9.05 14.28
CA GLU A 95 7.54 -9.45 15.49
C GLU A 95 6.86 -9.01 16.78
N HIS A 96 6.19 -7.84 16.76
CA HIS A 96 5.40 -7.34 17.88
C HIS A 96 4.01 -8.00 18.00
N GLY A 97 3.65 -8.92 17.10
CA GLY A 97 2.36 -9.60 17.05
C GLY A 97 1.19 -8.66 16.73
N ILE A 98 1.43 -7.59 15.98
CA ILE A 98 0.44 -6.59 15.58
C ILE A 98 -0.04 -6.91 14.15
N ASP A 99 -1.34 -6.80 13.91
CA ASP A 99 -1.88 -6.93 12.56
C ASP A 99 -1.39 -5.79 11.65
N CYS A 100 -1.10 -6.09 10.39
CA CYS A 100 -0.67 -5.10 9.42
C CYS A 100 -1.54 -5.11 8.16
N LEU A 101 -1.95 -3.93 7.72
CA LEU A 101 -2.54 -3.70 6.42
C LEU A 101 -1.61 -2.80 5.63
N THR A 102 -1.16 -3.25 4.45
CA THR A 102 -0.26 -2.47 3.60
C THR A 102 -0.88 -2.20 2.23
N ILE A 103 -0.60 -1.02 1.69
CA ILE A 103 -0.93 -0.65 0.31
C ILE A 103 0.23 -0.85 -0.66
N ALA A 104 1.32 -1.49 -0.22
CA ALA A 104 2.41 -1.88 -1.12
C ALA A 104 1.85 -2.77 -2.23
N GLU A 105 2.02 -2.33 -3.48
CA GLU A 105 1.34 -2.95 -4.62
C GLU A 105 1.68 -4.43 -4.78
N GLU A 106 2.93 -4.83 -4.62
CA GLU A 106 3.35 -6.23 -4.70
C GLU A 106 2.77 -7.10 -3.58
N MET A 107 2.46 -6.51 -2.44
CA MET A 107 1.89 -7.23 -1.30
C MET A 107 0.43 -7.67 -1.52
N ALA A 108 -0.24 -7.21 -2.57
CA ALA A 108 -1.55 -7.74 -2.96
C ALA A 108 -1.47 -9.23 -3.35
N PHE A 109 -0.33 -9.67 -3.92
CA PHE A 109 -0.03 -11.07 -4.19
C PHE A 109 1.49 -11.32 -4.13
N PRO A 110 2.11 -11.31 -2.94
CA PRO A 110 3.57 -11.33 -2.80
C PRO A 110 4.23 -12.62 -3.29
N ASP A 111 3.52 -13.74 -3.29
CA ASP A 111 4.03 -15.04 -3.77
C ASP A 111 4.39 -15.02 -5.27
N ALA A 112 3.82 -14.10 -6.04
CA ALA A 112 4.13 -13.98 -7.47
C ALA A 112 5.49 -13.33 -7.75
N GLY A 113 5.97 -12.48 -6.85
CA GLY A 113 7.22 -11.73 -7.03
C GLY A 113 8.34 -12.15 -6.07
N GLU A 114 8.02 -12.25 -4.79
CA GLU A 114 8.99 -12.45 -3.72
C GLU A 114 8.56 -13.63 -2.82
N TYR A 115 8.48 -14.82 -3.42
CA TYR A 115 7.97 -16.03 -2.76
C TYR A 115 8.65 -16.31 -1.41
N ASP A 116 9.98 -16.29 -1.37
CA ASP A 116 10.73 -16.62 -0.15
C ASP A 116 10.46 -15.61 0.99
N LEU A 117 10.39 -14.32 0.65
CA LEU A 117 10.06 -13.27 1.62
C LEU A 117 8.61 -13.41 2.11
N SER A 118 7.70 -13.69 1.20
CA SER A 118 6.28 -13.92 1.52
C SER A 118 6.13 -15.10 2.48
N GLN A 119 6.76 -16.24 2.19
CA GLN A 119 6.70 -17.42 3.04
C GLN A 119 7.32 -17.18 4.41
N SER A 120 8.45 -16.48 4.48
CA SER A 120 9.08 -16.17 5.78
C SER A 120 8.18 -15.28 6.65
N LEU A 121 7.53 -14.29 6.04
CA LEU A 121 6.59 -13.40 6.72
C LEU A 121 5.33 -14.17 7.19
N ASP A 122 4.80 -15.09 6.38
CA ASP A 122 3.66 -15.94 6.72
C ASP A 122 3.97 -16.86 7.93
N VAL A 123 5.14 -17.49 7.93
CA VAL A 123 5.58 -18.33 9.05
C VAL A 123 5.67 -17.49 10.33
N LEU A 124 6.28 -16.31 10.27
CA LEU A 124 6.41 -15.43 11.42
C LEU A 124 5.03 -14.94 11.91
N ALA A 125 4.15 -14.53 11.01
CA ALA A 125 2.80 -14.06 11.35
C ALA A 125 1.99 -15.15 12.05
N LYS A 126 2.05 -16.40 11.58
CA LYS A 126 1.43 -17.56 12.24
C LYS A 126 1.98 -17.78 13.63
N GLN A 127 3.30 -17.72 13.83
CA GLN A 127 3.94 -17.85 15.13
C GLN A 127 3.49 -16.75 16.10
N LYS A 128 3.41 -15.51 15.63
CA LYS A 128 3.03 -14.33 16.42
C LYS A 128 1.52 -14.15 16.56
N LYS A 129 0.72 -14.99 15.89
CA LYS A 129 -0.76 -14.95 15.88
C LYS A 129 -1.29 -13.57 15.43
N CYS A 130 -0.73 -13.03 14.39
CA CYS A 130 -1.16 -11.80 13.73
C CYS A 130 -1.32 -12.02 12.22
N ARG A 131 -1.83 -11.00 11.54
CA ARG A 131 -2.18 -11.06 10.12
C ARG A 131 -1.51 -9.94 9.36
N VAL A 132 -1.09 -10.24 8.13
CA VAL A 132 -0.63 -9.26 7.16
C VAL A 132 -1.55 -9.34 5.94
N LEU A 133 -2.06 -8.20 5.52
CA LEU A 133 -2.90 -8.08 4.33
C LEU A 133 -2.36 -6.97 3.42
N GLY A 134 -1.93 -7.34 2.23
CA GLY A 134 -1.71 -6.40 1.15
C GLY A 134 -3.02 -6.14 0.40
N THR A 135 -3.40 -4.88 0.25
CA THR A 135 -4.62 -4.48 -0.46
C THR A 135 -4.56 -3.02 -0.88
N GLY A 136 -5.52 -2.60 -1.69
CA GLY A 136 -5.65 -1.23 -2.17
C GLY A 136 -6.83 -1.08 -3.12
N ILE A 137 -6.91 0.06 -3.77
CA ILE A 137 -7.88 0.27 -4.85
C ILE A 137 -7.46 -0.54 -6.07
N ASN A 138 -6.17 -0.50 -6.42
CA ASN A 138 -5.57 -1.29 -7.47
C ASN A 138 -4.02 -1.29 -7.32
N PRO A 139 -3.43 -2.46 -7.12
CA PRO A 139 -4.03 -3.79 -6.97
C PRO A 139 -4.80 -3.94 -5.63
N GLY A 140 -5.69 -4.93 -5.59
CA GLY A 140 -6.44 -5.35 -4.41
C GLY A 140 -7.96 -5.36 -4.62
N PHE A 141 -8.58 -4.28 -5.11
CA PHE A 141 -10.03 -4.22 -5.27
C PHE A 141 -10.49 -4.21 -6.74
N VAL A 142 -10.17 -3.15 -7.52
CA VAL A 142 -10.84 -2.88 -8.80
C VAL A 142 -10.58 -3.95 -9.85
N LEU A 143 -9.33 -4.38 -10.02
CA LEU A 143 -8.94 -5.41 -11.00
C LEU A 143 -8.70 -6.80 -10.38
N ASP A 144 -9.00 -6.96 -9.11
CA ASP A 144 -8.83 -8.21 -8.35
C ASP A 144 -10.16 -8.65 -7.71
N ALA A 145 -10.45 -8.21 -6.49
CA ALA A 145 -11.61 -8.68 -5.74
C ALA A 145 -12.95 -8.42 -6.46
N LEU A 146 -13.12 -7.27 -7.10
CA LEU A 146 -14.33 -6.93 -7.83
C LEU A 146 -14.58 -7.89 -9.01
N ILE A 147 -13.52 -8.22 -9.75
CA ILE A 147 -13.60 -9.15 -10.88
C ILE A 147 -13.96 -10.55 -10.40
N ILE A 148 -13.31 -11.02 -9.32
CA ILE A 148 -13.62 -12.32 -8.72
C ILE A 148 -15.08 -12.37 -8.27
N MET A 149 -15.56 -11.34 -7.59
CA MET A 149 -16.95 -11.28 -7.15
C MET A 149 -17.94 -11.28 -8.31
N MET A 150 -17.67 -10.48 -9.36
CA MET A 150 -18.56 -10.41 -10.53
C MET A 150 -18.55 -11.68 -11.36
N SER A 151 -17.40 -12.35 -11.49
CA SER A 151 -17.29 -13.62 -12.24
C SER A 151 -17.83 -14.82 -11.47
N GLY A 152 -18.03 -14.71 -10.16
CA GLY A 152 -18.53 -15.79 -9.31
C GLY A 152 -19.96 -16.26 -9.64
N VAL A 153 -20.74 -15.46 -10.38
CA VAL A 153 -22.08 -15.84 -10.87
C VAL A 153 -22.06 -16.48 -12.25
N CYS A 154 -20.88 -16.59 -12.88
CA CYS A 154 -20.71 -17.17 -14.20
C CYS A 154 -20.45 -18.68 -14.10
N HIS A 155 -21.03 -19.48 -15.01
CA HIS A 155 -20.87 -20.94 -14.98
C HIS A 155 -19.52 -21.39 -15.51
N ASN A 156 -19.09 -20.86 -16.65
CA ASN A 156 -17.81 -21.22 -17.30
C ASN A 156 -17.10 -19.95 -17.74
N VAL A 157 -16.14 -19.49 -16.93
CA VAL A 157 -15.32 -18.34 -17.30
C VAL A 157 -14.12 -18.80 -18.10
N THR A 158 -14.13 -18.53 -19.41
CA THR A 158 -13.02 -18.88 -20.32
C THR A 158 -12.09 -17.70 -20.57
N LYS A 159 -12.56 -16.47 -20.34
CA LYS A 159 -11.78 -15.25 -20.56
C LYS A 159 -12.31 -14.13 -19.67
N ILE A 160 -11.40 -13.35 -19.11
CA ILE A 160 -11.70 -12.10 -18.41
C ILE A 160 -10.91 -10.99 -19.12
N GLU A 161 -11.60 -9.93 -19.49
CA GLU A 161 -11.00 -8.69 -19.96
C GLU A 161 -11.44 -7.57 -19.05
N ALA A 162 -10.49 -6.89 -18.44
CA ALA A 162 -10.75 -5.76 -17.58
C ALA A 162 -9.81 -4.60 -17.93
N SER A 163 -10.34 -3.38 -17.96
CA SER A 163 -9.55 -2.19 -18.20
C SER A 163 -9.87 -1.13 -17.15
N ARG A 164 -8.84 -0.37 -16.80
CA ARG A 164 -8.94 0.79 -15.93
C ARG A 164 -8.34 2.00 -16.64
N ILE A 165 -9.13 3.04 -16.78
CA ILE A 165 -8.70 4.31 -17.36
C ILE A 165 -8.67 5.34 -16.23
N ASN A 166 -7.53 5.99 -16.05
CA ASN A 166 -7.32 7.01 -15.03
C ASN A 166 -6.89 8.32 -15.66
N ASP A 167 -7.45 9.41 -15.17
CA ASP A 167 -6.84 10.73 -15.32
C ASP A 167 -5.60 10.84 -14.42
N LEU A 168 -4.44 11.09 -15.01
CA LEU A 168 -3.19 11.27 -14.30
C LEU A 168 -2.91 12.72 -13.88
N SER A 169 -3.70 13.67 -14.36
CA SER A 169 -3.51 15.10 -14.08
C SER A 169 -3.48 15.48 -12.59
N PRO A 170 -4.23 14.79 -11.68
CA PRO A 170 -4.16 15.07 -10.25
C PRO A 170 -2.89 14.54 -9.56
N PHE A 171 -2.10 13.71 -10.24
CA PHE A 171 -0.91 13.09 -9.64
C PHE A 171 0.31 14.01 -9.76
N GLY A 172 1.24 13.86 -8.81
CA GLY A 172 2.46 14.67 -8.81
C GLY A 172 3.45 14.30 -9.93
N PRO A 173 4.44 15.17 -10.21
CA PRO A 173 5.40 14.99 -11.31
C PRO A 173 6.16 13.66 -11.28
N THR A 174 6.40 13.11 -10.11
CA THR A 174 7.09 11.82 -9.95
C THR A 174 6.26 10.69 -10.55
N VAL A 175 4.97 10.62 -10.21
CA VAL A 175 4.06 9.61 -10.75
C VAL A 175 3.92 9.76 -12.25
N MET A 176 3.71 11.01 -12.74
CA MET A 176 3.61 11.27 -14.18
C MET A 176 4.85 10.82 -14.94
N ARG A 177 6.04 11.10 -14.41
CA ARG A 177 7.31 10.68 -15.04
C ARG A 177 7.45 9.16 -15.08
N THR A 178 7.16 8.47 -13.98
CA THR A 178 7.26 7.01 -13.93
C THR A 178 6.21 6.29 -14.78
N GLN A 179 5.11 6.98 -15.11
CA GLN A 179 4.09 6.49 -16.05
C GLN A 179 4.39 6.88 -17.51
N GLY A 180 5.46 7.63 -17.76
CA GLY A 180 5.86 8.05 -19.10
C GLY A 180 5.06 9.21 -19.68
N VAL A 181 4.36 9.98 -18.84
CA VAL A 181 3.60 11.15 -19.30
C VAL A 181 4.53 12.19 -19.90
N GLY A 182 4.20 12.65 -21.12
CA GLY A 182 4.99 13.65 -21.86
C GLY A 182 6.20 13.09 -22.61
N THR A 183 6.36 11.75 -22.69
CA THR A 183 7.39 11.11 -23.51
C THR A 183 6.91 10.83 -24.93
N THR A 184 7.83 10.81 -25.89
CA THR A 184 7.56 10.29 -27.23
C THR A 184 7.41 8.75 -27.20
N PRO A 185 6.80 8.13 -28.23
CA PRO A 185 6.70 6.66 -28.30
C PRO A 185 8.04 5.94 -28.21
N GLU A 186 9.11 6.54 -28.76
CA GLU A 186 10.47 6.01 -28.73
C GLU A 186 11.08 6.08 -27.33
N GLU A 187 10.96 7.23 -26.67
CA GLU A 187 11.40 7.43 -25.28
C GLU A 187 10.62 6.52 -24.31
N PHE A 188 9.33 6.34 -24.54
CA PHE A 188 8.49 5.43 -23.76
C PHE A 188 8.99 3.98 -23.85
N LYS A 189 9.27 3.49 -25.06
CA LYS A 189 9.81 2.14 -25.28
C LYS A 189 11.19 1.97 -24.62
N GLN A 190 12.06 2.99 -24.74
CA GLN A 190 13.37 2.97 -24.10
C GLN A 190 13.23 2.99 -22.57
N GLY A 191 12.34 3.80 -22.04
CA GLY A 191 12.06 3.87 -20.62
C GLY A 191 11.55 2.56 -20.03
N LEU A 192 10.68 1.85 -20.76
CA LEU A 192 10.24 0.49 -20.38
C LEU A 192 11.42 -0.50 -20.38
N ALA A 193 12.28 -0.47 -21.40
CA ALA A 193 13.43 -1.36 -21.49
C ALA A 193 14.47 -1.12 -20.40
N GLN A 194 14.60 0.14 -19.94
CA GLN A 194 15.52 0.56 -18.90
C GLN A 194 14.92 0.51 -17.50
N GLY A 195 13.63 0.22 -17.36
CA GLY A 195 12.93 0.23 -16.06
C GLY A 195 12.75 1.62 -15.45
N THR A 196 12.88 2.69 -16.22
CA THR A 196 12.65 4.08 -15.77
C THR A 196 11.18 4.48 -15.91
N ILE A 197 10.47 3.84 -16.83
CA ILE A 197 9.02 3.90 -16.94
C ILE A 197 8.49 2.56 -16.45
N VAL A 198 7.69 2.60 -15.41
CA VAL A 198 7.07 1.42 -14.81
C VAL A 198 5.56 1.65 -14.77
N GLY A 199 4.81 0.79 -15.45
CA GLY A 199 3.36 0.77 -15.29
C GLY A 199 2.97 0.41 -13.85
N HIS A 200 1.70 0.61 -13.49
CA HIS A 200 1.19 0.07 -12.23
C HIS A 200 1.47 -1.43 -12.16
N ILE A 201 2.11 -1.87 -11.08
CA ILE A 201 2.36 -3.28 -10.82
C ILE A 201 1.01 -3.95 -10.59
N ARG A 202 0.75 -5.00 -11.35
CA ARG A 202 -0.42 -5.85 -11.16
C ARG A 202 0.06 -7.23 -10.72
N SER A 203 -0.50 -7.73 -9.64
CA SER A 203 -0.21 -9.08 -9.14
C SER A 203 -0.48 -10.16 -10.19
N GLU A 204 -1.54 -10.01 -10.97
CA GLU A 204 -1.97 -10.96 -11.99
C GLU A 204 -1.06 -11.02 -13.23
N GLU A 205 -0.43 -9.93 -13.61
CA GLU A 205 0.44 -9.88 -14.79
C GLU A 205 1.73 -10.69 -14.62
N ARG A 206 2.24 -10.80 -13.41
CA ARG A 206 3.41 -11.65 -13.10
C ARG A 206 3.07 -13.13 -13.13
N ARG A 207 1.82 -13.49 -12.82
CA ARG A 207 1.38 -14.88 -12.74
C ARG A 207 1.11 -15.53 -14.09
N VAL A 208 0.73 -14.77 -15.11
CA VAL A 208 0.25 -15.31 -16.39
C VAL A 208 1.21 -15.05 -17.57
N GLY A 209 2.27 -14.29 -17.40
CA GLY A 209 3.27 -14.00 -18.45
C GLY A 209 2.70 -13.28 -19.68
N LYS A 210 1.61 -12.51 -19.53
CA LYS A 210 0.96 -11.77 -20.63
C LYS A 210 1.24 -10.28 -20.56
N SER A 211 1.58 -9.72 -21.71
CA SER A 211 1.94 -8.32 -21.92
C SER A 211 0.85 -7.35 -21.49
N VAL A 212 1.26 -6.35 -20.72
CA VAL A 212 0.47 -5.15 -20.45
C VAL A 212 0.40 -4.31 -21.72
N ARG A 213 -0.79 -3.97 -22.17
CA ARG A 213 -0.98 -2.83 -23.07
C ARG A 213 -1.37 -1.63 -22.20
N THR A 214 -0.43 -0.77 -21.92
CA THR A 214 -0.72 0.58 -21.43
C THR A 214 -1.11 1.41 -22.64
N CYS A 215 -2.39 1.76 -22.77
CA CYS A 215 -2.79 2.80 -23.71
C CYS A 215 -2.65 4.13 -22.93
N VAL A 216 -1.69 4.93 -23.37
CA VAL A 216 -1.61 6.36 -23.02
C VAL A 216 -2.12 7.09 -24.25
N ASP A 217 -3.31 7.67 -24.18
CA ASP A 217 -3.83 8.63 -25.16
C ASP A 217 -3.25 10.03 -24.86
#